data_6ed185da384ca17d9c46c2e3b3043b2c
#
_entry.id   6ed185da384ca17d9c46c2e3b3043b2c
#
_cell.length_a   1.000
_cell.length_b   1.000
_cell.length_c   1.000
_cell.angle_alpha   90.00
_cell.angle_beta   90.00
_cell.angle_gamma   90.00
#
_symmetry.space_group_name_H-M   'P 1'
#
loop_
_entity.id
_entity.type
_entity.pdbx_description
1 polymer ?
#
loop_
_entity_poly.entity_id
_entity_poly.type
_entity_poly.pdbx_seq_one_letter_code
_entity_poly.pdbx_strand_id
1 'polypeptide(L)'
;RPRRQRQMCIRDRSDTPSPREMDMLLSAGERITMSLLAMHLNNLGYQSFSLTGSQAGITTTSRHGMAEIENISGERVKEGINEGKIVIVAGFQGVNKETKEITTLGRGGSDATAVALAAALGAEKCEIYTDVEGVFTADPRIVTKAKLIEEITYDEMLEMASSGARVLMARSVEFGRRYNVPIIVKPTFSEGSGTIVKDKVMEQAIVSGVTHNDKEIKFTLFGVPDQPGIACLLYTSPSPRDSDQ
;
A
#
# COMPACT_ATOMS: atom_id res chain seq x y z
N ARG A 1 7.63 -16.05 4.10
CA ARG A 1 8.55 -16.11 5.27
C ARG A 1 9.89 -15.37 5.06
N PRO A 2 10.33 -15.02 3.84
CA PRO A 2 11.58 -14.26 3.64
C PRO A 2 11.61 -12.90 4.35
N ARG A 3 10.45 -12.25 4.47
CA ARG A 3 10.31 -10.94 5.14
C ARG A 3 10.55 -11.04 6.65
N ARG A 4 10.06 -12.13 7.29
CA ARG A 4 10.32 -12.41 8.72
C ARG A 4 11.81 -12.69 8.99
N GLN A 5 12.44 -13.47 8.12
CA GLN A 5 13.86 -13.75 8.23
C GLN A 5 14.72 -12.49 8.12
N ARG A 6 14.41 -11.59 7.19
CA ARG A 6 15.10 -10.31 7.05
C ARG A 6 14.91 -9.41 8.27
N GLN A 7 13.70 -9.33 8.84
CA GLN A 7 13.45 -8.60 10.08
C GLN A 7 14.20 -9.19 11.29
N MET A 8 14.33 -10.50 11.37
CA MET A 8 15.15 -11.16 12.40
C MET A 8 16.63 -10.79 12.21
N CYS A 9 17.19 -10.92 11.01
CA CYS A 9 18.58 -10.55 10.73
C CYS A 9 18.90 -9.10 11.07
N ILE A 10 17.93 -8.18 10.91
CA ILE A 10 18.09 -6.77 11.28
C ILE A 10 18.18 -6.62 12.79
N ARG A 11 17.24 -7.19 13.55
CA ARG A 11 17.20 -7.13 15.02
C ARG A 11 18.45 -7.76 15.67
N ASP A 12 18.98 -8.81 15.07
CA ASP A 12 20.17 -9.48 15.54
C ASP A 12 21.46 -8.65 15.32
N ARG A 13 21.41 -7.60 14.50
CA ARG A 13 22.58 -6.80 14.10
C ARG A 13 22.57 -5.38 14.63
N SER A 14 21.38 -4.80 14.85
CA SER A 14 21.25 -3.42 15.33
C SER A 14 19.87 -3.19 15.92
N ASP A 15 19.85 -2.58 17.10
CA ASP A 15 18.61 -2.10 17.73
C ASP A 15 18.06 -0.85 17.00
N THR A 16 18.93 -0.07 16.38
CA THR A 16 18.59 1.14 15.62
C THR A 16 19.21 1.09 14.21
N PRO A 17 18.67 0.30 13.29
CA PRO A 17 19.22 0.17 11.95
C PRO A 17 19.07 1.48 11.15
N SER A 18 20.11 1.81 10.37
CA SER A 18 20.04 2.94 9.45
C SER A 18 18.87 2.82 8.49
N PRO A 19 18.00 3.83 8.36
CA PRO A 19 16.85 3.79 7.44
C PRO A 19 17.25 3.52 5.99
N ARG A 20 18.41 4.05 5.54
CA ARG A 20 18.96 3.79 4.22
C ARG A 20 19.27 2.32 4.00
N GLU A 21 19.96 1.67 4.93
CA GLU A 21 20.29 0.24 4.81
C GLU A 21 19.06 -0.65 4.93
N MET A 22 18.05 -0.19 5.68
CA MET A 22 16.73 -0.84 5.71
C MET A 22 16.07 -0.85 4.34
N ASP A 23 16.07 0.28 3.62
CA ASP A 23 15.51 0.37 2.27
C ASP A 23 16.25 -0.54 1.30
N MET A 24 17.58 -0.58 1.36
CA MET A 24 18.39 -1.49 0.56
C MET A 24 18.04 -2.96 0.81
N LEU A 25 17.96 -3.37 2.08
CA LEU A 25 17.67 -4.75 2.45
C LEU A 25 16.22 -5.15 2.10
N LEU A 26 15.25 -4.28 2.35
CA LEU A 26 13.84 -4.55 2.04
C LEU A 26 13.63 -4.66 0.52
N SER A 27 14.23 -3.77 -0.26
CA SER A 27 14.12 -3.78 -1.72
C SER A 27 14.73 -5.03 -2.38
N ALA A 28 15.75 -5.62 -1.77
CA ALA A 28 16.41 -6.82 -2.31
C ALA A 28 15.44 -8.00 -2.46
N GLY A 29 14.46 -8.14 -1.55
CA GLY A 29 13.49 -9.23 -1.62
C GLY A 29 12.58 -9.17 -2.83
N GLU A 30 12.12 -7.98 -3.18
CA GLU A 30 11.26 -7.80 -4.36
C GLU A 30 12.06 -8.05 -5.65
N ARG A 31 13.33 -7.70 -5.67
CA ARG A 31 14.23 -8.00 -6.82
C ARG A 31 14.40 -9.49 -7.05
N ILE A 32 14.50 -10.28 -5.97
CA ILE A 32 14.56 -11.73 -6.07
C ILE A 32 13.24 -12.29 -6.62
N THR A 33 12.11 -11.90 -6.03
CA THR A 33 10.80 -12.44 -6.40
C THR A 33 10.37 -12.05 -7.82
N MET A 34 10.59 -10.80 -8.23
CA MET A 34 10.28 -10.36 -9.61
C MET A 34 11.08 -11.14 -10.65
N SER A 35 12.37 -11.42 -10.37
CA SER A 35 13.24 -12.15 -11.28
C SER A 35 12.85 -13.61 -11.40
N LEU A 36 12.51 -14.26 -10.29
CA LEU A 36 12.01 -15.65 -10.28
C LEU A 36 10.68 -15.76 -11.04
N LEU A 37 9.78 -14.79 -10.87
CA LEU A 37 8.51 -14.77 -11.61
C LEU A 37 8.75 -14.61 -13.12
N ALA A 38 9.66 -13.70 -13.53
CA ALA A 38 10.01 -13.52 -14.93
C ALA A 38 10.58 -14.80 -15.55
N MET A 39 11.51 -15.47 -14.84
CA MET A 39 12.08 -16.74 -15.29
C MET A 39 11.00 -17.82 -15.44
N HIS A 40 10.07 -17.89 -14.49
CA HIS A 40 8.98 -18.87 -14.54
C HIS A 40 8.04 -18.62 -15.72
N LEU A 41 7.64 -17.38 -15.95
CA LEU A 41 6.79 -17.02 -17.08
C LEU A 41 7.46 -17.31 -18.42
N ASN A 42 8.75 -16.99 -18.56
CA ASN A 42 9.51 -17.34 -19.77
C ASN A 42 9.58 -18.86 -19.99
N ASN A 43 9.72 -19.65 -18.92
CA ASN A 43 9.69 -21.11 -19.01
C ASN A 43 8.31 -21.66 -19.44
N LEU A 44 7.24 -20.94 -19.13
CA LEU A 44 5.88 -21.25 -19.60
C LEU A 44 5.60 -20.77 -21.04
N GLY A 45 6.56 -20.12 -21.69
CA GLY A 45 6.44 -19.62 -23.06
C GLY A 45 5.93 -18.19 -23.18
N TYR A 46 5.72 -17.49 -22.06
CA TYR A 46 5.34 -16.07 -22.05
C TYR A 46 6.59 -15.18 -22.01
N GLN A 47 6.78 -14.36 -23.02
CA GLN A 47 7.87 -13.38 -23.00
C GLN A 47 7.68 -12.41 -21.84
N SER A 48 8.62 -12.38 -20.92
CA SER A 48 8.55 -11.52 -19.74
C SER A 48 9.92 -11.03 -19.30
N PHE A 49 9.95 -9.87 -18.67
CA PHE A 49 11.14 -9.35 -18.03
C PHE A 49 10.78 -8.53 -16.78
N SER A 50 11.75 -8.36 -15.89
CA SER A 50 11.56 -7.67 -14.63
C SER A 50 12.30 -6.33 -14.58
N LEU A 51 11.71 -5.35 -13.90
CA LEU A 51 12.25 -4.02 -13.67
C LEU A 51 12.21 -3.68 -12.19
N THR A 52 13.28 -3.08 -11.68
CA THR A 52 13.24 -2.39 -10.38
C THR A 52 12.37 -1.13 -10.48
N GLY A 53 11.94 -0.57 -9.35
CA GLY A 53 11.21 0.70 -9.37
C GLY A 53 11.95 1.80 -10.14
N SER A 54 13.27 1.93 -9.94
CA SER A 54 14.08 2.91 -10.67
C SER A 54 14.12 2.64 -12.18
N GLN A 55 14.23 1.38 -12.60
CA GLN A 55 14.22 1.01 -14.01
C GLN A 55 12.85 1.21 -14.68
N ALA A 56 11.78 1.12 -13.90
CA ALA A 56 10.42 1.46 -14.33
C ALA A 56 10.16 2.99 -14.31
N GLY A 57 11.15 3.80 -13.92
CA GLY A 57 11.06 5.25 -13.89
C GLY A 57 10.31 5.82 -12.68
N ILE A 58 10.25 5.08 -11.57
CA ILE A 58 9.62 5.55 -10.32
C ILE A 58 10.62 6.41 -9.56
N THR A 59 10.36 7.72 -9.48
CA THR A 59 11.12 8.66 -8.66
C THR A 59 10.39 9.00 -7.38
N THR A 60 11.16 9.24 -6.33
CA THR A 60 10.64 9.39 -4.96
C THR A 60 11.37 10.49 -4.20
N THR A 61 10.73 10.99 -3.14
CA THR A 61 11.39 11.85 -2.16
C THR A 61 12.54 11.12 -1.46
N SER A 62 13.42 11.88 -0.79
CA SER A 62 14.61 11.34 -0.09
C SER A 62 14.32 10.70 1.28
N ARG A 63 13.05 10.66 1.73
CA ARG A 63 12.68 10.09 3.05
C ARG A 63 12.74 8.58 3.04
N HIS A 64 13.79 8.02 3.58
CA HIS A 64 13.92 6.57 3.72
C HIS A 64 12.78 5.95 4.56
N GLY A 65 12.27 4.79 4.12
CA GLY A 65 11.20 4.04 4.79
C GLY A 65 9.79 4.62 4.66
N MET A 66 9.66 5.89 4.28
CA MET A 66 8.40 6.63 4.16
C MET A 66 8.41 7.58 2.95
N ALA A 67 9.08 7.20 1.87
CA ALA A 67 9.17 8.03 0.67
C ALA A 67 7.81 8.20 -0.01
N GLU A 68 7.68 9.29 -0.75
CA GLU A 68 6.52 9.58 -1.58
C GLU A 68 6.90 9.48 -3.06
N ILE A 69 5.98 9.00 -3.88
CA ILE A 69 6.16 8.96 -5.34
C ILE A 69 6.05 10.39 -5.85
N GLU A 70 7.12 10.89 -6.47
CA GLU A 70 7.13 12.20 -7.13
C GLU A 70 6.68 12.10 -8.58
N ASN A 71 7.19 11.08 -9.29
CA ASN A 71 6.86 10.85 -10.69
C ASN A 71 7.05 9.39 -11.10
N ILE A 72 6.31 8.96 -12.12
CA ILE A 72 6.50 7.67 -12.80
C ILE A 72 6.51 7.96 -14.30
N SER A 73 7.65 7.76 -14.96
CA SER A 73 7.73 7.87 -16.42
C SER A 73 7.09 6.68 -17.14
N GLY A 74 7.33 5.48 -16.63
CA GLY A 74 6.77 4.22 -17.15
C GLY A 74 7.21 3.89 -18.59
N GLU A 75 8.17 4.58 -19.17
CA GLU A 75 8.56 4.42 -20.60
C GLU A 75 8.95 2.97 -20.92
N ARG A 76 9.90 2.40 -20.16
CA ARG A 76 10.34 1.01 -20.38
C ARG A 76 9.22 -0.02 -20.14
N VAL A 77 8.26 0.31 -19.29
CA VAL A 77 7.08 -0.53 -19.08
C VAL A 77 6.19 -0.49 -20.33
N LYS A 78 5.92 0.71 -20.85
CA LYS A 78 5.15 0.91 -22.09
C LYS A 78 5.79 0.22 -23.30
N GLU A 79 7.11 0.37 -23.45
CA GLU A 79 7.87 -0.30 -24.50
C GLU A 79 7.68 -1.81 -24.45
N GLY A 80 7.87 -2.43 -23.27
CA GLY A 80 7.69 -3.86 -23.09
C GLY A 80 6.26 -4.34 -23.38
N ILE A 81 5.25 -3.59 -22.93
CA ILE A 81 3.85 -3.89 -23.20
C ILE A 81 3.56 -3.81 -24.72
N ASN A 82 4.05 -2.77 -25.39
CA ASN A 82 3.88 -2.61 -26.84
C ASN A 82 4.54 -3.72 -27.65
N GLU A 83 5.59 -4.34 -27.12
CA GLU A 83 6.23 -5.51 -27.70
C GLU A 83 5.49 -6.84 -27.34
N GLY A 84 4.35 -6.76 -26.65
CA GLY A 84 3.57 -7.93 -26.24
C GLY A 84 4.17 -8.72 -25.06
N LYS A 85 5.07 -8.12 -24.28
CA LYS A 85 5.74 -8.75 -23.15
C LYS A 85 5.00 -8.50 -21.84
N ILE A 86 5.12 -9.45 -20.90
CA ILE A 86 4.69 -9.25 -19.52
C ILE A 86 5.82 -8.54 -18.78
N VAL A 87 5.53 -7.35 -18.27
CA VAL A 87 6.49 -6.54 -17.53
C VAL A 87 6.22 -6.62 -16.03
N ILE A 88 7.20 -7.12 -15.29
CA ILE A 88 7.11 -7.29 -13.83
C ILE A 88 7.89 -6.16 -13.16
N VAL A 89 7.19 -5.34 -12.37
CA VAL A 89 7.82 -4.20 -11.68
C VAL A 89 7.88 -4.47 -10.19
N ALA A 90 9.06 -4.30 -9.59
CA ALA A 90 9.21 -4.36 -8.14
C ALA A 90 8.49 -3.18 -7.49
N GLY A 91 7.45 -3.46 -6.71
CA GLY A 91 6.67 -2.45 -5.99
C GLY A 91 7.38 -1.87 -4.77
N PHE A 92 6.73 -0.92 -4.12
CA PHE A 92 7.08 -0.18 -2.89
C PHE A 92 8.46 0.48 -2.84
N GLN A 93 9.17 0.56 -3.92
CA GLN A 93 10.51 1.14 -4.01
C GLN A 93 10.63 2.07 -5.22
N GLY A 94 11.46 3.09 -5.08
CA GLY A 94 11.85 3.99 -6.14
C GLY A 94 13.27 4.48 -5.94
N VAL A 95 13.63 5.53 -6.65
CA VAL A 95 14.94 6.19 -6.54
C VAL A 95 14.75 7.68 -6.35
N ASN A 96 15.47 8.26 -5.42
CA ASN A 96 15.53 9.72 -5.34
C ASN A 96 16.34 10.27 -6.51
N LYS A 97 15.77 11.28 -7.19
CA LYS A 97 16.35 11.83 -8.43
C LYS A 97 17.69 12.52 -8.22
N GLU A 98 17.88 13.14 -7.06
CA GLU A 98 19.09 13.92 -6.73
C GLU A 98 20.17 13.03 -6.13
N THR A 99 19.85 12.33 -5.04
CA THR A 99 20.83 11.51 -4.30
C THR A 99 21.11 10.17 -4.96
N LYS A 100 20.27 9.72 -5.91
CA LYS A 100 20.33 8.38 -6.54
C LYS A 100 20.14 7.23 -5.56
N GLU A 101 19.71 7.52 -4.33
CA GLU A 101 19.47 6.53 -3.31
C GLU A 101 18.15 5.80 -3.55
N ILE A 102 18.14 4.50 -3.25
CA ILE A 102 16.92 3.71 -3.24
C ILE A 102 16.14 4.05 -1.98
N THR A 103 14.86 4.33 -2.14
CA THR A 103 13.95 4.61 -1.03
C THR A 103 12.73 3.71 -1.10
N THR A 104 12.13 3.43 0.05
CA THR A 104 10.90 2.65 0.12
C THR A 104 9.71 3.48 0.61
N LEU A 105 8.52 3.11 0.14
CA LEU A 105 7.29 3.84 0.39
C LEU A 105 6.62 3.47 1.73
N GLY A 106 7.21 2.54 2.48
CA GLY A 106 6.63 2.06 3.73
C GLY A 106 5.48 1.06 3.53
N ARG A 107 4.59 0.98 4.51
CA ARG A 107 3.44 0.05 4.49
C ARG A 107 2.46 0.41 3.36
N GLY A 108 1.93 -0.61 2.68
CA GLY A 108 1.02 -0.44 1.54
C GLY A 108 1.66 0.17 0.30
N GLY A 109 3.00 0.30 0.30
CA GLY A 109 3.73 0.88 -0.82
C GLY A 109 3.60 0.08 -2.11
N SER A 110 3.39 -1.24 -2.05
CA SER A 110 3.18 -2.08 -3.24
C SER A 110 1.86 -1.73 -3.92
N ASP A 111 0.76 -1.62 -3.16
CA ASP A 111 -0.55 -1.24 -3.68
C ASP A 111 -0.51 0.18 -4.26
N ALA A 112 0.11 1.12 -3.52
CA ALA A 112 0.28 2.49 -3.99
C ALA A 112 1.11 2.55 -5.29
N THR A 113 2.15 1.72 -5.41
CA THR A 113 2.96 1.61 -6.62
C THR A 113 2.13 1.06 -7.79
N ALA A 114 1.33 0.02 -7.55
CA ALA A 114 0.51 -0.60 -8.58
C ALA A 114 -0.52 0.39 -9.15
N VAL A 115 -1.24 1.10 -8.28
CA VAL A 115 -2.25 2.09 -8.69
C VAL A 115 -1.60 3.29 -9.37
N ALA A 116 -0.47 3.81 -8.84
CA ALA A 116 0.24 4.93 -9.45
C ALA A 116 0.84 4.55 -10.82
N LEU A 117 1.34 3.32 -10.96
CA LEU A 117 1.82 2.80 -12.25
C LEU A 117 0.67 2.63 -13.25
N ALA A 118 -0.48 2.09 -12.82
CA ALA A 118 -1.68 1.98 -13.64
C ALA A 118 -2.11 3.35 -14.17
N ALA A 119 -2.10 4.38 -13.31
CA ALA A 119 -2.38 5.76 -13.71
C ALA A 119 -1.38 6.28 -14.76
N ALA A 120 -0.07 6.09 -14.54
CA ALA A 120 0.97 6.55 -15.45
C ALA A 120 0.94 5.84 -16.82
N LEU A 121 0.45 4.61 -16.85
CA LEU A 121 0.28 3.83 -18.07
C LEU A 121 -1.04 4.10 -18.79
N GLY A 122 -2.00 4.78 -18.17
CA GLY A 122 -3.35 4.95 -18.67
C GLY A 122 -4.14 3.63 -18.69
N ALA A 123 -3.91 2.76 -17.72
CA ALA A 123 -4.58 1.49 -17.63
C ALA A 123 -6.08 1.67 -17.29
N GLU A 124 -6.92 0.81 -17.83
CA GLU A 124 -8.38 0.83 -17.59
C GLU A 124 -8.74 0.54 -16.12
N LYS A 125 -7.92 -0.24 -15.43
CA LYS A 125 -8.11 -0.67 -14.03
C LYS A 125 -6.81 -1.14 -13.41
N CYS A 126 -6.79 -1.19 -12.08
CA CYS A 126 -5.73 -1.83 -11.30
C CYS A 126 -6.32 -2.99 -10.49
N GLU A 127 -5.82 -4.20 -10.66
CA GLU A 127 -6.25 -5.35 -9.87
C GLU A 127 -5.25 -5.63 -8.75
N ILE A 128 -5.73 -5.68 -7.51
CA ILE A 128 -4.95 -5.98 -6.31
C ILE A 128 -5.34 -7.39 -5.84
N TYR A 129 -4.42 -8.31 -5.98
CA TYR A 129 -4.60 -9.68 -5.50
C TYR A 129 -4.09 -9.83 -4.07
N THR A 130 -4.96 -10.32 -3.18
CA THR A 130 -4.71 -10.39 -1.74
C THR A 130 -5.18 -11.74 -1.16
N ASP A 131 -5.01 -11.92 0.14
CA ASP A 131 -5.43 -13.10 0.89
C ASP A 131 -6.87 -13.03 1.41
N VAL A 132 -7.59 -11.95 1.10
CA VAL A 132 -9.02 -11.77 1.42
C VAL A 132 -9.86 -11.71 0.14
N GLU A 133 -11.14 -12.05 0.24
CA GLU A 133 -12.06 -12.08 -0.91
C GLU A 133 -12.39 -10.69 -1.48
N GLY A 134 -12.22 -9.64 -0.68
CA GLY A 134 -12.52 -8.26 -1.02
C GLY A 134 -12.84 -7.45 0.23
N VAL A 135 -13.59 -6.37 0.07
CA VAL A 135 -14.05 -5.51 1.16
C VAL A 135 -15.41 -5.99 1.66
N PHE A 136 -15.54 -6.17 2.95
CA PHE A 136 -16.78 -6.63 3.60
C PHE A 136 -17.48 -5.50 4.34
N THR A 137 -18.78 -5.63 4.52
CA THR A 137 -19.60 -4.67 5.30
C THR A 137 -19.18 -4.57 6.77
N ALA A 138 -18.45 -5.55 7.29
CA ALA A 138 -17.76 -5.55 8.59
C ALA A 138 -16.64 -6.60 8.56
N ASP A 139 -15.76 -6.64 9.57
CA ASP A 139 -14.74 -7.70 9.67
C ASP A 139 -15.42 -9.08 9.82
N PRO A 140 -15.30 -9.98 8.83
CA PRO A 140 -15.97 -11.29 8.85
C PRO A 140 -15.48 -12.21 9.98
N ARG A 141 -14.31 -11.92 10.57
CA ARG A 141 -13.78 -12.65 11.74
C ARG A 141 -14.54 -12.29 13.03
N ILE A 142 -15.20 -11.13 13.05
CA ILE A 142 -15.97 -10.62 14.19
C ILE A 142 -17.46 -10.78 13.91
N VAL A 143 -17.90 -10.38 12.72
CA VAL A 143 -19.30 -10.41 12.30
C VAL A 143 -19.47 -11.49 11.24
N THR A 144 -19.88 -12.68 11.63
CA THR A 144 -20.02 -13.85 10.73
C THR A 144 -21.06 -13.66 9.62
N LYS A 145 -21.95 -12.67 9.76
CA LYS A 145 -22.97 -12.29 8.76
C LYS A 145 -22.51 -11.14 7.86
N ALA A 146 -21.25 -10.71 7.97
CA ALA A 146 -20.70 -9.68 7.07
C ALA A 146 -20.81 -10.15 5.62
N LYS A 147 -21.20 -9.22 4.73
CA LYS A 147 -21.36 -9.48 3.30
C LYS A 147 -20.24 -8.83 2.53
N LEU A 148 -19.82 -9.46 1.44
CA LEU A 148 -18.89 -8.87 0.49
C LEU A 148 -19.58 -7.65 -0.18
N ILE A 149 -18.86 -6.54 -0.28
CA ILE A 149 -19.28 -5.35 -0.99
C ILE A 149 -18.78 -5.50 -2.43
N GLU A 150 -19.69 -5.56 -3.40
CA GLU A 150 -19.32 -5.72 -4.81
C GLU A 150 -18.72 -4.43 -5.36
N GLU A 151 -19.31 -3.29 -5.04
CA GLU A 151 -18.86 -1.96 -5.49
C GLU A 151 -18.86 -0.98 -4.32
N ILE A 152 -17.84 -0.15 -4.23
CA ILE A 152 -17.69 0.89 -3.20
C ILE A 152 -17.06 2.14 -3.82
N THR A 153 -17.43 3.32 -3.33
CA THR A 153 -16.83 4.57 -3.79
C THR A 153 -15.43 4.77 -3.18
N TYR A 154 -14.59 5.59 -3.83
CA TYR A 154 -13.29 5.94 -3.25
C TYR A 154 -13.43 6.60 -1.88
N ASP A 155 -14.44 7.47 -1.69
CA ASP A 155 -14.64 8.19 -0.43
C ASP A 155 -15.02 7.23 0.71
N GLU A 156 -15.95 6.31 0.45
CA GLU A 156 -16.31 5.26 1.42
C GLU A 156 -15.11 4.34 1.75
N MET A 157 -14.35 3.94 0.73
CA MET A 157 -13.17 3.10 0.94
C MET A 157 -12.08 3.83 1.73
N LEU A 158 -11.87 5.14 1.48
CA LEU A 158 -10.94 5.97 2.25
C LEU A 158 -11.37 6.07 3.71
N GLU A 159 -12.65 6.30 3.98
CA GLU A 159 -13.20 6.34 5.32
C GLU A 159 -13.00 5.00 6.04
N MET A 160 -13.31 3.89 5.38
CA MET A 160 -13.08 2.56 5.92
C MET A 160 -11.59 2.28 6.18
N ALA A 161 -10.70 2.64 5.26
CA ALA A 161 -9.27 2.42 5.39
C ALA A 161 -8.65 3.24 6.54
N SER A 162 -9.10 4.49 6.72
CA SER A 162 -8.66 5.35 7.83
C SER A 162 -9.21 4.92 9.17
N SER A 163 -10.39 4.31 9.18
CA SER A 163 -11.08 3.84 10.40
C SER A 163 -10.76 2.39 10.79
N GLY A 164 -9.78 1.73 10.14
CA GLY A 164 -9.24 0.44 10.57
C GLY A 164 -9.43 -0.73 9.60
N ALA A 165 -10.13 -0.58 8.50
CA ALA A 165 -10.18 -1.60 7.46
C ALA A 165 -8.80 -1.77 6.81
N ARG A 166 -8.25 -3.00 6.82
CA ARG A 166 -6.86 -3.28 6.41
C ARG A 166 -6.76 -3.92 5.03
N VAL A 167 -7.82 -3.87 4.24
CA VAL A 167 -7.87 -4.51 2.91
C VAL A 167 -7.05 -3.71 1.90
N LEU A 168 -7.26 -2.39 1.84
CA LEU A 168 -6.49 -1.45 1.05
C LEU A 168 -5.91 -0.36 1.96
N MET A 169 -4.72 0.11 1.64
CA MET A 169 -4.16 1.28 2.32
C MET A 169 -4.77 2.56 1.75
N ALA A 170 -5.12 3.51 2.63
CA ALA A 170 -5.74 4.78 2.24
C ALA A 170 -4.97 5.47 1.10
N ARG A 171 -3.64 5.45 1.14
CA ARG A 171 -2.77 6.02 0.11
C ARG A 171 -3.00 5.45 -1.29
N SER A 172 -3.23 4.14 -1.43
CA SER A 172 -3.51 3.52 -2.73
C SER A 172 -4.89 3.94 -3.27
N VAL A 173 -5.88 4.04 -2.38
CA VAL A 173 -7.23 4.52 -2.72
C VAL A 173 -7.19 5.99 -3.14
N GLU A 174 -6.40 6.81 -2.44
CA GLU A 174 -6.22 8.23 -2.77
C GLU A 174 -5.60 8.42 -4.16
N PHE A 175 -4.60 7.62 -4.54
CA PHE A 175 -4.09 7.58 -5.90
C PHE A 175 -5.16 7.18 -6.91
N GLY A 176 -5.93 6.11 -6.64
CA GLY A 176 -7.04 5.68 -7.49
C GLY A 176 -8.05 6.79 -7.72
N ARG A 177 -8.46 7.48 -6.65
CA ARG A 177 -9.37 8.63 -6.72
C ARG A 177 -8.80 9.78 -7.53
N ARG A 178 -7.56 10.18 -7.23
CA ARG A 178 -6.90 11.32 -7.88
C ARG A 178 -6.75 11.16 -9.39
N TYR A 179 -6.47 9.95 -9.83
CA TYR A 179 -6.22 9.65 -11.25
C TYR A 179 -7.37 8.90 -11.92
N ASN A 180 -8.48 8.71 -11.21
CA ASN A 180 -9.68 7.99 -11.66
C ASN A 180 -9.36 6.60 -12.23
N VAL A 181 -8.52 5.84 -11.51
CA VAL A 181 -8.17 4.46 -11.84
C VAL A 181 -8.99 3.51 -10.98
N PRO A 182 -9.95 2.76 -11.54
CA PRO A 182 -10.70 1.76 -10.79
C PRO A 182 -9.76 0.72 -10.17
N ILE A 183 -9.95 0.43 -8.87
CA ILE A 183 -9.18 -0.58 -8.16
C ILE A 183 -10.10 -1.78 -7.93
N ILE A 184 -9.65 -2.98 -8.32
CA ILE A 184 -10.39 -4.21 -8.08
C ILE A 184 -9.58 -5.04 -7.08
N VAL A 185 -10.17 -5.30 -5.92
CA VAL A 185 -9.57 -6.19 -4.91
C VAL A 185 -10.09 -7.59 -5.11
N LYS A 186 -9.18 -8.54 -5.34
CA LYS A 186 -9.51 -9.94 -5.62
C LYS A 186 -8.74 -10.91 -4.75
N PRO A 187 -9.31 -12.09 -4.44
CA PRO A 187 -8.56 -13.15 -3.79
C PRO A 187 -7.49 -13.74 -4.72
N THR A 188 -6.33 -14.09 -4.15
CA THR A 188 -5.23 -14.71 -4.91
C THR A 188 -5.47 -16.21 -5.18
N PHE A 189 -6.14 -16.92 -4.27
CA PHE A 189 -6.20 -18.38 -4.26
C PHE A 189 -7.60 -18.96 -4.48
N SER A 190 -8.59 -18.12 -4.73
CA SER A 190 -9.96 -18.56 -5.04
C SER A 190 -10.53 -17.75 -6.21
N GLU A 191 -11.54 -18.29 -6.87
CA GLU A 191 -12.28 -17.56 -7.88
C GLU A 191 -13.37 -16.71 -7.20
N GLY A 192 -13.19 -15.40 -7.21
CA GLY A 192 -14.15 -14.43 -6.66
C GLY A 192 -14.18 -13.16 -7.48
N SER A 193 -15.33 -12.53 -7.58
CA SER A 193 -15.50 -11.23 -8.27
C SER A 193 -14.71 -10.12 -7.57
N GLY A 194 -14.53 -10.24 -6.25
CA GLY A 194 -13.86 -9.23 -5.44
C GLY A 194 -14.72 -7.98 -5.22
N THR A 195 -14.06 -6.88 -4.89
CA THR A 195 -14.69 -5.56 -4.70
C THR A 195 -14.11 -4.56 -5.67
N ILE A 196 -14.96 -3.79 -6.34
CA ILE A 196 -14.57 -2.71 -7.25
C ILE A 196 -14.66 -1.38 -6.50
N VAL A 197 -13.54 -0.65 -6.43
CA VAL A 197 -13.47 0.71 -5.89
C VAL A 197 -13.41 1.69 -7.05
N LYS A 198 -14.41 2.58 -7.16
CA LYS A 198 -14.56 3.55 -8.28
C LYS A 198 -15.24 4.84 -7.83
N ASP A 199 -15.33 5.83 -8.70
CA ASP A 199 -15.89 7.15 -8.36
C ASP A 199 -17.40 7.11 -8.05
N LYS A 200 -18.19 6.35 -8.83
CA LYS A 200 -19.65 6.32 -8.71
C LYS A 200 -20.16 4.88 -8.64
N VAL A 201 -21.06 4.65 -7.69
CA VAL A 201 -21.84 3.41 -7.55
C VAL A 201 -23.30 3.73 -7.85
N MET A 202 -23.98 2.85 -8.60
CA MET A 202 -25.35 3.11 -9.05
C MET A 202 -26.38 3.09 -7.91
N GLU A 203 -26.14 2.27 -6.88
CA GLU A 203 -27.00 2.20 -5.69
C GLU A 203 -26.10 2.38 -4.45
N GLN A 204 -26.40 3.42 -3.66
CA GLN A 204 -25.72 3.66 -2.39
C GLN A 204 -26.60 3.21 -1.24
N ALA A 205 -26.09 2.28 -0.44
CA ALA A 205 -26.67 2.00 0.87
C ALA A 205 -26.44 3.21 1.79
N ILE A 206 -27.40 3.49 2.69
CA ILE A 206 -27.25 4.55 3.71
C ILE A 206 -26.04 4.28 4.61
N VAL A 207 -25.73 3.00 4.85
CA VAL A 207 -24.53 2.54 5.56
C VAL A 207 -23.89 1.43 4.74
N SER A 208 -22.72 1.69 4.17
CA SER A 208 -21.99 0.75 3.31
C SER A 208 -21.18 -0.27 4.14
N GLY A 209 -20.68 0.13 5.30
CA GLY A 209 -19.89 -0.74 6.16
C GLY A 209 -19.66 -0.18 7.55
N VAL A 210 -19.14 -1.03 8.44
CA VAL A 210 -18.72 -0.68 9.80
C VAL A 210 -17.29 -1.18 10.01
N THR A 211 -16.42 -0.31 10.45
CA THR A 211 -15.03 -0.65 10.79
C THR A 211 -14.77 -0.42 12.27
N HIS A 212 -13.75 -1.06 12.81
CA HIS A 212 -13.30 -0.85 14.19
C HIS A 212 -11.79 -0.75 14.27
N ASN A 213 -11.31 -0.04 15.27
CA ASN A 213 -9.89 0.05 15.59
C ASN A 213 -9.68 -0.32 17.07
N ASP A 214 -8.99 -1.43 17.31
CA ASP A 214 -8.67 -1.96 18.63
C ASP A 214 -7.40 -1.35 19.26
N LYS A 215 -6.73 -0.43 18.56
CA LYS A 215 -5.46 0.19 18.97
C LYS A 215 -5.60 1.64 19.40
N GLU A 216 -6.80 2.17 19.40
CA GLU A 216 -7.07 3.54 19.83
C GLU A 216 -7.66 3.56 21.24
N ILE A 217 -7.16 4.47 22.06
CA ILE A 217 -7.68 4.71 23.41
C ILE A 217 -8.16 6.17 23.46
N LYS A 218 -9.42 6.36 23.82
CA LYS A 218 -9.99 7.70 24.01
C LYS A 218 -9.77 8.16 25.47
N PHE A 219 -8.98 9.19 25.65
CA PHE A 219 -8.86 9.89 26.93
C PHE A 219 -9.77 11.12 26.93
N THR A 220 -10.62 11.24 27.93
CA THR A 220 -11.45 12.44 28.11
C THR A 220 -11.05 13.11 29.42
N LEU A 221 -10.58 14.34 29.33
CA LEU A 221 -10.21 15.16 30.49
C LEU A 221 -11.37 16.11 30.82
N PHE A 222 -11.80 16.09 32.07
CA PHE A 222 -12.86 16.96 32.58
C PHE A 222 -12.24 18.07 33.44
N GLY A 223 -12.89 19.23 33.46
CA GLY A 223 -12.48 20.34 34.33
C GLY A 223 -11.15 21.00 33.95
N VAL A 224 -10.73 20.83 32.68
CA VAL A 224 -9.50 21.48 32.18
C VAL A 224 -9.75 22.98 32.10
N PRO A 225 -8.94 23.83 32.78
CA PRO A 225 -9.08 25.29 32.70
C PRO A 225 -8.85 25.76 31.25
N ASP A 226 -9.71 26.65 30.78
CA ASP A 226 -9.54 27.32 29.49
C ASP A 226 -8.47 28.40 29.57
N GLN A 227 -7.21 28.00 29.54
CA GLN A 227 -6.04 28.87 29.58
C GLN A 227 -5.10 28.57 28.40
N PRO A 228 -4.51 29.61 27.78
CA PRO A 228 -3.52 29.43 26.72
C PRO A 228 -2.35 28.54 27.17
N GLY A 229 -2.01 27.52 26.37
CA GLY A 229 -0.89 26.61 26.61
C GLY A 229 -1.25 25.24 27.21
N ILE A 230 -2.42 25.05 27.82
CA ILE A 230 -2.82 23.76 28.41
C ILE A 230 -2.98 22.68 27.33
N ALA A 231 -3.53 23.01 26.17
CA ALA A 231 -3.60 22.09 25.05
C ALA A 231 -2.20 21.63 24.56
N CYS A 232 -1.23 22.52 24.57
CA CYS A 232 0.16 22.21 24.23
C CYS A 232 0.80 21.23 25.23
N LEU A 233 0.53 21.37 26.52
CA LEU A 233 1.04 20.44 27.54
C LEU A 233 0.50 19.01 27.36
N LEU A 234 -0.75 18.86 26.92
CA LEU A 234 -1.34 17.56 26.58
C LEU A 234 -0.69 16.93 25.35
N TYR A 235 -0.35 17.74 24.33
CA TYR A 235 0.31 17.27 23.11
C TYR A 235 1.79 16.90 23.33
N THR A 236 2.46 17.55 24.28
CA THR A 236 3.88 17.32 24.60
C THR A 236 4.11 16.29 25.69
N SER A 237 3.06 15.78 26.33
CA SER A 237 3.18 14.68 27.29
C SER A 237 3.59 13.40 26.55
N PRO A 238 4.63 12.67 27.02
CA PRO A 238 5.05 11.42 26.39
C PRO A 238 3.89 10.43 26.37
N SER A 239 3.70 9.79 25.22
CA SER A 239 2.72 8.72 25.10
C SER A 239 3.10 7.57 26.04
N PRO A 240 2.14 6.84 26.63
CA PRO A 240 2.43 5.62 27.40
C PRO A 240 3.28 4.59 26.67
N ARG A 241 3.39 4.69 25.34
CA ARG A 241 4.26 3.84 24.53
C ARG A 241 5.73 4.28 24.50
N ASP A 242 6.03 5.51 24.91
CA ASP A 242 7.40 6.05 24.91
C ASP A 242 8.11 5.79 26.26
N SER A 243 7.37 5.28 27.25
CA SER A 243 7.89 4.95 28.58
C SER A 243 8.46 3.53 28.72
N ASP A 244 8.33 2.70 27.69
CA ASP A 244 8.83 1.31 27.65
C ASP A 244 10.06 1.14 26.73
N GLN A 245 10.89 2.21 26.58
CA GLN A 245 12.21 2.14 25.92
C GLN A 245 13.34 2.28 26.91
#